data_432956270a48505d6e8b26c1baee8bf1
#
_entry.id   432956270a48505d6e8b26c1baee8bf1
#
_cell.length_a   1.000
_cell.length_b   1.000
_cell.length_c   1.000
_cell.angle_alpha   90.00
_cell.angle_beta   90.00
_cell.angle_gamma   90.00
#
_symmetry.space_group_name_H-M   'P 1'
#
loop_
_entity.id
_entity.type
_entity.pdbx_description
1 polymer ?
#
loop_
_entity_poly.entity_id
_entity_poly.type
_entity_poly.pdbx_seq_one_letter_code
_entity_poly.pdbx_strand_id
1 'polypeptide(L)'
;MKNVTLLALDTATEACSVALLRGGEKIHLEQLAQREHTKHILPMVDHVLAQAGITLNQVDALAFGRGPGSFTGVRIGAGIAQGLAFGANLPVIPISNLATMAQAAYVQYQAETVLSAIDARMNEVYFAQWQAQKVRSDFGTFLHWQPVIEEQVCNPQNVLEQLVRQELSGAVLVGTGWAAYPQLAEANLGKTT
;
A
#
# COMPACT_ATOMS: atom_id res chain seq x y z
N MET A 1 5.24 20.29 -17.79
CA MET A 1 4.35 19.36 -17.06
C MET A 1 3.73 20.12 -15.91
N LYS A 2 2.42 19.99 -15.70
CA LYS A 2 1.77 20.54 -14.50
C LYS A 2 2.36 19.82 -13.29
N ASN A 3 2.96 20.56 -12.35
CA ASN A 3 3.44 19.95 -11.11
C ASN A 3 2.24 19.47 -10.31
N VAL A 4 1.97 18.16 -10.36
CA VAL A 4 0.88 17.55 -9.63
C VAL A 4 1.26 17.48 -8.15
N THR A 5 0.34 17.88 -7.28
CA THR A 5 0.46 17.77 -5.82
C THR A 5 -0.48 16.68 -5.34
N LEU A 6 0.08 15.61 -4.77
CA LEU A 6 -0.67 14.46 -4.24
C LEU A 6 -0.49 14.38 -2.74
N LEU A 7 -1.60 14.27 -2.02
CA LEU A 7 -1.62 13.90 -0.60
C LEU A 7 -1.99 12.42 -0.51
N ALA A 8 -1.26 11.65 0.28
CA ALA A 8 -1.55 10.25 0.53
C ALA A 8 -1.63 9.96 2.03
N LEU A 9 -2.54 9.06 2.44
CA LEU A 9 -2.67 8.63 3.82
C LEU A 9 -2.97 7.12 3.92
N ASP A 10 -2.47 6.50 4.98
CA ASP A 10 -2.78 5.12 5.32
C ASP A 10 -2.89 4.93 6.84
N THR A 11 -3.84 4.09 7.23
CA THR A 11 -4.10 3.71 8.63
C THR A 11 -4.42 2.21 8.75
N ALA A 12 -4.07 1.43 7.72
CA ALA A 12 -4.45 0.02 7.61
C ALA A 12 -3.60 -0.94 8.48
N THR A 13 -2.53 -0.43 9.10
CA THR A 13 -1.64 -1.17 10.00
C THR A 13 -1.65 -0.59 11.41
N GLU A 14 -0.68 -0.96 12.25
CA GLU A 14 -0.44 -0.33 13.56
C GLU A 14 0.14 1.09 13.45
N ALA A 15 0.58 1.49 12.26
CA ALA A 15 1.09 2.82 11.98
C ALA A 15 0.04 3.69 11.29
N CYS A 16 0.14 5.00 11.53
CA CYS A 16 -0.42 6.04 10.67
C CYS A 16 0.69 6.56 9.78
N SER A 17 0.41 6.72 8.51
CA SER A 17 1.33 7.37 7.58
C SER A 17 0.63 8.42 6.73
N VAL A 18 1.32 9.52 6.48
CA VAL A 18 0.90 10.59 5.58
C VAL A 18 2.08 11.00 4.71
N ALA A 19 1.85 11.20 3.44
CA ALA A 19 2.86 11.69 2.52
C ALA A 19 2.29 12.76 1.59
N LEU A 20 3.10 13.75 1.27
CA LEU A 20 2.81 14.76 0.26
C LEU A 20 3.89 14.69 -0.83
N LEU A 21 3.46 14.53 -2.07
CA LEU A 21 4.32 14.60 -3.26
C LEU A 21 4.01 15.87 -4.02
N ARG A 22 5.03 16.71 -4.25
CA ARG A 22 4.88 17.96 -5.00
C ARG A 22 6.16 18.27 -5.79
N GLY A 23 6.04 18.42 -7.10
CA GLY A 23 7.18 18.77 -7.94
C GLY A 23 8.35 17.77 -7.90
N GLY A 24 8.09 16.51 -7.58
CA GLY A 24 9.10 15.46 -7.40
C GLY A 24 9.67 15.36 -5.97
N GLU A 25 9.40 16.33 -5.12
CA GLU A 25 9.77 16.29 -3.69
C GLU A 25 8.71 15.53 -2.87
N LYS A 26 9.16 14.74 -1.90
CA LYS A 26 8.30 13.99 -0.99
C LYS A 26 8.54 14.41 0.46
N ILE A 27 7.49 14.86 1.11
CA ILE A 27 7.43 15.04 2.56
C ILE A 27 6.59 13.89 3.11
N HIS A 28 7.05 13.21 4.16
CA HIS A 28 6.28 12.13 4.75
C HIS A 28 6.47 12.06 6.26
N LEU A 29 5.45 11.57 6.93
CA LEU A 29 5.43 11.26 8.35
C LEU A 29 4.87 9.85 8.54
N GLU A 30 5.46 9.14 9.48
CA GLU A 30 5.00 7.84 9.94
C GLU A 30 5.09 7.80 11.47
N GLN A 31 4.05 7.27 12.11
CA GLN A 31 3.98 7.13 13.55
C GLN A 31 3.24 5.85 13.94
N LEU A 32 3.81 5.09 14.86
CA LEU A 32 3.06 3.99 15.50
C LEU A 32 1.91 4.59 16.32
N ALA A 33 0.70 4.13 16.03
CA ALA A 33 -0.53 4.71 16.55
C ALA A 33 -1.49 3.63 17.07
N GLN A 34 -0.97 2.67 17.85
CA GLN A 34 -1.77 1.54 18.35
C GLN A 34 -3.12 2.00 18.93
N ARG A 35 -4.23 1.75 18.17
CA ARG A 35 -5.61 2.15 18.48
C ARG A 35 -5.86 3.65 18.61
N GLU A 36 -4.94 4.51 18.21
CA GLU A 36 -5.05 5.97 18.30
C GLU A 36 -4.99 6.68 16.92
N HIS A 37 -5.20 5.95 15.82
CA HIS A 37 -5.14 6.46 14.46
C HIS A 37 -5.95 7.75 14.25
N THR A 38 -7.17 7.81 14.81
CA THR A 38 -8.03 8.99 14.72
C THR A 38 -7.46 10.25 15.39
N LYS A 39 -6.59 10.07 16.38
CA LYS A 39 -5.95 11.20 17.07
C LYS A 39 -4.77 11.78 16.29
N HIS A 40 -4.09 10.93 15.50
CA HIS A 40 -2.81 11.28 14.86
C HIS A 40 -2.95 11.70 13.41
N ILE A 41 -3.84 11.07 12.64
CA ILE A 41 -3.84 11.20 11.18
C ILE A 41 -4.11 12.64 10.70
N LEU A 42 -5.09 13.36 11.25
CA LEU A 42 -5.37 14.75 10.86
C LEU A 42 -4.26 15.73 11.26
N PRO A 43 -3.70 15.71 12.48
CA PRO A 43 -2.50 16.46 12.81
C PRO A 43 -1.29 16.19 11.89
N MET A 44 -1.11 14.94 11.44
CA MET A 44 -0.06 14.59 10.48
C MET A 44 -0.32 15.19 9.09
N VAL A 45 -1.58 15.20 8.63
CA VAL A 45 -1.97 15.88 7.39
C VAL A 45 -1.67 17.39 7.48
N ASP A 46 -2.09 18.03 8.56
CA ASP A 46 -1.82 19.47 8.77
C ASP A 46 -0.31 19.75 8.78
N HIS A 47 0.47 18.88 9.41
CA HIS A 47 1.92 19.05 9.49
C HIS A 47 2.60 18.97 8.12
N VAL A 48 2.29 17.97 7.28
CA VAL A 48 2.92 17.86 5.96
C VAL A 48 2.51 18.98 5.02
N LEU A 49 1.27 19.46 5.12
CA LEU A 49 0.79 20.63 4.38
C LEU A 49 1.49 21.92 4.81
N ALA A 50 1.62 22.14 6.12
CA ALA A 50 2.32 23.28 6.68
C ALA A 50 3.81 23.29 6.32
N GLN A 51 4.47 22.13 6.38
CA GLN A 51 5.89 21.97 5.99
C GLN A 51 6.10 22.29 4.50
N ALA A 52 5.14 21.97 3.65
CA ALA A 52 5.17 22.29 2.22
C ALA A 52 4.73 23.74 1.91
N GLY A 53 4.26 24.48 2.91
CA GLY A 53 3.76 25.86 2.75
C GLY A 53 2.49 25.94 1.91
N ILE A 54 1.62 24.92 1.95
CA ILE A 54 0.36 24.86 1.19
C ILE A 54 -0.83 24.53 2.07
N THR A 55 -2.02 24.75 1.52
CA THR A 55 -3.29 24.33 2.12
C THR A 55 -3.86 23.11 1.38
N LEU A 56 -4.84 22.43 1.97
CA LEU A 56 -5.51 21.28 1.36
C LEU A 56 -6.14 21.62 0.00
N ASN A 57 -6.64 22.82 -0.22
CA ASN A 57 -7.21 23.27 -1.48
C ASN A 57 -6.20 23.42 -2.63
N GLN A 58 -4.90 23.30 -2.34
CA GLN A 58 -3.81 23.32 -3.33
C GLN A 58 -3.32 21.91 -3.70
N VAL A 59 -3.94 20.88 -3.14
CA VAL A 59 -3.74 19.48 -3.49
C VAL A 59 -4.58 19.16 -4.73
N ASP A 60 -4.04 18.40 -5.67
CA ASP A 60 -4.74 17.99 -6.90
C ASP A 60 -5.54 16.69 -6.73
N ALA A 61 -5.07 15.78 -5.86
CA ALA A 61 -5.76 14.53 -5.55
C ALA A 61 -5.33 13.97 -4.20
N LEU A 62 -6.22 13.18 -3.57
CA LEU A 62 -6.00 12.47 -2.34
C LEU A 62 -5.93 10.96 -2.58
N ALA A 63 -4.79 10.34 -2.31
CA ALA A 63 -4.64 8.89 -2.32
C ALA A 63 -4.84 8.32 -0.90
N PHE A 64 -5.40 7.12 -0.80
CA PHE A 64 -5.54 6.45 0.48
C PHE A 64 -5.41 4.93 0.35
N GLY A 65 -4.88 4.28 1.39
CA GLY A 65 -4.85 2.83 1.49
C GLY A 65 -6.27 2.28 1.65
N ARG A 66 -6.74 1.54 0.61
CA ARG A 66 -8.07 0.93 0.62
C ARG A 66 -8.12 -0.42 1.34
N GLY A 67 -6.99 -0.85 1.86
CA GLY A 67 -6.78 -2.20 2.37
C GLY A 67 -6.18 -3.12 1.29
N PRO A 68 -6.07 -4.42 1.62
CA PRO A 68 -6.48 -5.06 2.88
C PRO A 68 -5.60 -4.67 4.06
N GLY A 69 -6.12 -4.87 5.27
CA GLY A 69 -5.42 -4.59 6.52
C GLY A 69 -6.34 -4.61 7.73
N SER A 70 -6.00 -3.88 8.78
CA SER A 70 -6.81 -3.74 10.00
C SER A 70 -8.24 -3.30 9.67
N PHE A 71 -9.22 -4.06 10.13
CA PHE A 71 -10.65 -3.77 9.92
C PHE A 71 -11.06 -2.34 10.32
N THR A 72 -10.61 -1.90 11.48
CA THR A 72 -10.87 -0.55 11.98
C THR A 72 -10.03 0.48 11.25
N GLY A 73 -8.74 0.19 11.05
CA GLY A 73 -7.80 1.11 10.42
C GLY A 73 -8.21 1.48 8.99
N VAL A 74 -8.55 0.51 8.16
CA VAL A 74 -9.02 0.76 6.78
C VAL A 74 -10.25 1.68 6.76
N ARG A 75 -11.20 1.49 7.70
CA ARG A 75 -12.40 2.34 7.77
C ARG A 75 -12.10 3.75 8.25
N ILE A 76 -11.17 3.91 9.19
CA ILE A 76 -10.70 5.22 9.63
C ILE A 76 -10.08 5.98 8.44
N GLY A 77 -9.14 5.37 7.72
CA GLY A 77 -8.49 5.97 6.57
C GLY A 77 -9.47 6.37 5.48
N ALA A 78 -10.37 5.47 5.11
CA ALA A 78 -11.40 5.73 4.12
C ALA A 78 -12.34 6.89 4.54
N GLY A 79 -12.80 6.90 5.80
CA GLY A 79 -13.69 7.96 6.30
C GLY A 79 -13.01 9.34 6.33
N ILE A 80 -11.73 9.38 6.73
CA ILE A 80 -10.94 10.61 6.74
C ILE A 80 -10.67 11.09 5.31
N ALA A 81 -10.28 10.17 4.40
CA ALA A 81 -10.08 10.50 3.00
C ALA A 81 -11.34 11.07 2.36
N GLN A 82 -12.51 10.47 2.62
CA GLN A 82 -13.79 10.98 2.16
C GLN A 82 -14.10 12.37 2.71
N GLY A 83 -13.89 12.60 4.01
CA GLY A 83 -14.15 13.89 4.65
C GLY A 83 -13.26 15.01 4.10
N LEU A 84 -11.97 14.77 3.97
CA LEU A 84 -11.00 15.72 3.41
C LEU A 84 -11.31 16.01 1.93
N ALA A 85 -11.56 14.96 1.15
CA ALA A 85 -11.86 15.09 -0.27
C ALA A 85 -13.17 15.84 -0.52
N PHE A 86 -14.21 15.54 0.25
CA PHE A 86 -15.47 16.27 0.18
C PHE A 86 -15.31 17.74 0.54
N GLY A 87 -14.59 18.05 1.64
CA GLY A 87 -14.38 19.42 2.11
C GLY A 87 -13.56 20.30 1.16
N ALA A 88 -12.63 19.70 0.41
CA ALA A 88 -11.76 20.41 -0.53
C ALA A 88 -12.09 20.14 -2.02
N ASN A 89 -13.16 19.40 -2.31
CA ASN A 89 -13.58 19.00 -3.66
C ASN A 89 -12.45 18.31 -4.45
N LEU A 90 -11.77 17.34 -3.81
CA LEU A 90 -10.64 16.61 -4.39
C LEU A 90 -11.08 15.25 -4.96
N PRO A 91 -10.51 14.82 -6.08
CA PRO A 91 -10.62 13.43 -6.50
C PRO A 91 -9.87 12.51 -5.51
N VAL A 92 -10.39 11.30 -5.31
CA VAL A 92 -9.79 10.27 -4.46
C VAL A 92 -9.24 9.11 -5.28
N ILE A 93 -8.08 8.61 -4.88
CA ILE A 93 -7.38 7.50 -5.53
C ILE A 93 -7.23 6.36 -4.50
N PRO A 94 -8.05 5.30 -4.59
CA PRO A 94 -7.90 4.14 -3.71
C PRO A 94 -6.70 3.28 -4.14
N ILE A 95 -5.77 3.03 -3.23
CA ILE A 95 -4.55 2.25 -3.48
C ILE A 95 -4.59 0.95 -2.67
N SER A 96 -4.31 -0.16 -3.33
CA SER A 96 -4.15 -1.44 -2.64
C SER A 96 -2.92 -1.46 -1.74
N ASN A 97 -3.09 -1.90 -0.50
CA ASN A 97 -1.98 -2.08 0.43
C ASN A 97 -1.04 -3.23 -0.03
N LEU A 98 -1.57 -4.29 -0.63
CA LEU A 98 -0.76 -5.38 -1.20
C LEU A 98 0.07 -4.89 -2.39
N ALA A 99 -0.50 -4.06 -3.28
CA ALA A 99 0.25 -3.46 -4.38
C ALA A 99 1.29 -2.43 -3.90
N THR A 100 0.99 -1.69 -2.83
CA THR A 100 1.95 -0.76 -2.20
C THR A 100 3.17 -1.50 -1.65
N MET A 101 2.96 -2.67 -1.05
CA MET A 101 4.05 -3.53 -0.59
C MET A 101 4.90 -4.05 -1.75
N ALA A 102 4.28 -4.40 -2.89
CA ALA A 102 5.00 -4.77 -4.10
C ALA A 102 5.86 -3.60 -4.63
N GLN A 103 5.32 -2.38 -4.63
CA GLN A 103 6.08 -1.19 -5.00
C GLN A 103 7.25 -0.93 -4.06
N ALA A 104 7.08 -1.13 -2.75
CA ALA A 104 8.17 -0.99 -1.79
C ALA A 104 9.29 -2.02 -2.03
N ALA A 105 8.93 -3.28 -2.31
CA ALA A 105 9.89 -4.33 -2.66
C ALA A 105 10.67 -4.00 -3.94
N TYR A 106 10.02 -3.43 -4.94
CA TYR A 106 10.71 -2.97 -6.15
C TYR A 106 11.72 -1.85 -5.85
N VAL A 107 11.31 -0.86 -5.07
CA VAL A 107 12.20 0.28 -4.73
C VAL A 107 13.43 -0.20 -3.96
N GLN A 108 13.25 -1.14 -3.05
CA GLN A 108 14.32 -1.61 -2.16
C GLN A 108 15.19 -2.71 -2.77
N TYR A 109 14.59 -3.66 -3.50
CA TYR A 109 15.24 -4.88 -3.96
C TYR A 109 15.24 -5.05 -5.47
N GLN A 110 14.63 -4.12 -6.23
CA GLN A 110 14.37 -4.22 -7.67
C GLN A 110 13.56 -5.47 -8.03
N ALA A 111 12.66 -5.89 -7.12
CA ALA A 111 11.83 -7.07 -7.29
C ALA A 111 10.78 -6.85 -8.36
N GLU A 112 10.80 -7.63 -9.44
CA GLU A 112 9.80 -7.55 -10.51
C GLU A 112 8.64 -8.53 -10.29
N THR A 113 8.84 -9.59 -9.50
CA THR A 113 7.80 -10.53 -9.06
C THR A 113 7.68 -10.47 -7.55
N VAL A 114 6.50 -10.16 -7.04
CA VAL A 114 6.26 -9.99 -5.60
C VAL A 114 5.03 -10.76 -5.17
N LEU A 115 5.17 -11.49 -4.06
CA LEU A 115 4.08 -12.16 -3.39
C LEU A 115 3.80 -11.41 -2.08
N SER A 116 2.71 -10.69 -2.06
CA SER A 116 2.28 -9.91 -0.89
C SER A 116 1.31 -10.73 -0.04
N ALA A 117 1.59 -10.88 1.26
CA ALA A 117 0.74 -11.61 2.18
C ALA A 117 0.58 -10.86 3.51
N ILE A 118 -0.66 -10.59 3.94
CA ILE A 118 -0.97 -9.98 5.24
C ILE A 118 -1.83 -10.96 6.04
N ASP A 119 -1.49 -11.14 7.32
CA ASP A 119 -2.32 -11.95 8.24
C ASP A 119 -3.73 -11.34 8.35
N ALA A 120 -4.74 -12.09 7.88
CA ALA A 120 -6.14 -11.69 7.92
C ALA A 120 -6.84 -12.14 9.21
N ARG A 121 -6.12 -12.79 10.14
CA ARG A 121 -6.65 -13.48 11.31
C ARG A 121 -7.51 -14.70 10.93
N MET A 122 -8.06 -15.39 11.93
CA MET A 122 -8.98 -16.52 11.75
C MET A 122 -8.45 -17.63 10.83
N ASN A 123 -7.12 -17.85 10.80
CA ASN A 123 -6.43 -18.78 9.91
C ASN A 123 -6.62 -18.45 8.42
N GLU A 124 -6.66 -17.17 8.09
CA GLU A 124 -6.76 -16.65 6.72
C GLU A 124 -5.64 -15.64 6.45
N VAL A 125 -5.33 -15.47 5.17
CA VAL A 125 -4.33 -14.53 4.68
C VAL A 125 -4.92 -13.69 3.54
N TYR A 126 -4.71 -12.38 3.57
CA TYR A 126 -4.85 -11.54 2.39
C TYR A 126 -3.63 -11.77 1.51
N PHE A 127 -3.85 -12.16 0.28
CA PHE A 127 -2.80 -12.57 -0.64
C PHE A 127 -3.00 -11.98 -2.03
N ALA A 128 -1.89 -11.65 -2.69
CA ALA A 128 -1.83 -11.36 -4.11
C ALA A 128 -0.43 -11.67 -4.66
N GLN A 129 -0.36 -12.00 -5.94
CA GLN A 129 0.89 -12.09 -6.68
C GLN A 129 0.92 -11.00 -7.75
N TRP A 130 2.04 -10.28 -7.80
CA TRP A 130 2.24 -9.13 -8.66
C TRP A 130 3.42 -9.34 -9.62
N GLN A 131 3.24 -8.87 -10.85
CA GLN A 131 4.30 -8.75 -11.83
C GLN A 131 4.46 -7.29 -12.24
N ALA A 132 5.69 -6.77 -12.12
CA ALA A 132 6.02 -5.43 -12.56
C ALA A 132 6.03 -5.34 -14.09
N GLN A 133 5.38 -4.33 -14.64
CA GLN A 133 5.39 -4.01 -16.07
C GLN A 133 5.80 -2.55 -16.28
N LYS A 134 6.77 -2.31 -17.17
CA LYS A 134 7.13 -0.95 -17.57
C LYS A 134 6.19 -0.49 -18.68
N VAL A 135 5.39 0.52 -18.36
CA VAL A 135 4.42 1.12 -19.29
C VAL A 135 4.92 2.47 -19.74
N ARG A 136 4.90 2.71 -21.05
CA ARG A 136 5.20 4.01 -21.65
C ARG A 136 3.93 4.82 -21.83
N SER A 137 3.99 6.10 -21.48
CA SER A 137 2.96 7.09 -21.73
C SER A 137 3.59 8.38 -22.25
N ASP A 138 2.77 9.36 -22.64
CA ASP A 138 3.19 10.71 -23.01
C ASP A 138 3.90 11.45 -21.87
N PHE A 139 3.75 10.99 -20.64
CA PHE A 139 4.35 11.55 -19.42
C PHE A 139 5.64 10.85 -19.00
N GLY A 140 6.06 9.80 -19.71
CA GLY A 140 7.26 9.02 -19.41
C GLY A 140 6.99 7.54 -19.24
N THR A 141 8.01 6.83 -18.74
CA THR A 141 7.90 5.41 -18.39
C THR A 141 7.60 5.29 -16.89
N PHE A 142 6.58 4.53 -16.55
CA PHE A 142 6.21 4.23 -15.16
C PHE A 142 6.03 2.74 -14.95
N LEU A 143 6.07 2.33 -13.70
CA LEU A 143 5.83 0.95 -13.31
C LEU A 143 4.34 0.73 -13.06
N HIS A 144 3.80 -0.32 -13.66
CA HIS A 144 2.45 -0.81 -13.42
C HIS A 144 2.53 -2.22 -12.80
N TRP A 145 1.75 -2.45 -11.75
CA TRP A 145 1.65 -3.75 -11.10
C TRP A 145 0.47 -4.53 -11.67
N GLN A 146 0.79 -5.55 -12.47
CA GLN A 146 -0.19 -6.48 -13.02
C GLN A 146 -0.42 -7.61 -12.02
N PRO A 147 -1.64 -7.84 -11.54
CA PRO A 147 -1.92 -9.01 -10.73
C PRO A 147 -1.81 -10.29 -11.58
N VAL A 148 -1.00 -11.23 -11.13
CA VAL A 148 -0.93 -12.61 -11.66
C VAL A 148 -1.92 -13.48 -10.89
N ILE A 149 -1.99 -13.28 -9.57
CA ILE A 149 -3.06 -13.77 -8.72
C ILE A 149 -3.73 -12.53 -8.12
N GLU A 150 -5.02 -12.38 -8.37
CA GLU A 150 -5.83 -11.27 -7.87
C GLU A 150 -5.85 -11.23 -6.34
N GLU A 151 -6.09 -10.05 -5.79
CA GLU A 151 -6.25 -9.86 -4.35
C GLU A 151 -7.38 -10.72 -3.80
N GLN A 152 -7.06 -11.55 -2.84
CA GLN A 152 -8.01 -12.46 -2.21
C GLN A 152 -7.77 -12.60 -0.71
N VAL A 153 -8.78 -13.04 0.00
CA VAL A 153 -8.67 -13.60 1.35
C VAL A 153 -8.91 -15.10 1.25
N CYS A 154 -8.00 -15.89 1.79
CA CYS A 154 -8.12 -17.34 1.71
C CYS A 154 -7.32 -18.04 2.81
N ASN A 155 -7.54 -19.35 2.97
CA ASN A 155 -6.71 -20.18 3.83
C ASN A 155 -5.28 -20.26 3.24
N PRO A 156 -4.23 -20.26 4.07
CA PRO A 156 -2.85 -20.42 3.64
C PRO A 156 -2.60 -21.62 2.72
N GLN A 157 -3.30 -22.73 2.94
CA GLN A 157 -3.20 -23.91 2.09
C GLN A 157 -3.59 -23.65 0.62
N ASN A 158 -4.62 -22.81 0.41
CA ASN A 158 -5.04 -22.43 -0.94
C ASN A 158 -3.98 -21.60 -1.66
N VAL A 159 -3.21 -20.81 -0.94
CA VAL A 159 -2.06 -20.08 -1.51
C VAL A 159 -1.01 -21.07 -2.01
N LEU A 160 -0.64 -22.05 -1.19
CA LEU A 160 0.33 -23.08 -1.59
C LEU A 160 -0.10 -23.83 -2.86
N GLU A 161 -1.37 -24.24 -2.95
CA GLU A 161 -1.92 -24.95 -4.10
C GLU A 161 -1.87 -24.11 -5.39
N GLN A 162 -2.05 -22.80 -5.27
CA GLN A 162 -1.94 -21.87 -6.41
C GLN A 162 -0.47 -21.68 -6.84
N LEU A 163 0.47 -21.66 -5.89
CA LEU A 163 1.88 -21.38 -6.16
C LEU A 163 2.69 -22.59 -6.62
N VAL A 164 2.34 -23.81 -6.23
CA VAL A 164 3.04 -25.07 -6.60
C VAL A 164 3.23 -25.24 -8.11
N ARG A 165 2.36 -24.63 -8.92
CA ARG A 165 2.39 -24.75 -10.38
C ARG A 165 3.13 -23.60 -11.08
N GLN A 166 3.75 -22.69 -10.32
CA GLN A 166 4.37 -21.50 -10.87
C GLN A 166 5.89 -21.52 -10.69
N GLU A 167 6.60 -20.97 -11.67
CA GLU A 167 8.03 -20.71 -11.54
C GLU A 167 8.21 -19.37 -10.82
N LEU A 168 8.65 -19.42 -9.57
CA LEU A 168 8.78 -18.27 -8.69
C LEU A 168 10.25 -17.85 -8.44
N SER A 169 11.13 -18.24 -9.36
CA SER A 169 12.55 -17.89 -9.26
C SER A 169 12.73 -16.37 -9.20
N GLY A 170 13.37 -15.88 -8.13
CA GLY A 170 13.61 -14.46 -7.91
C GLY A 170 12.42 -13.68 -7.37
N ALA A 171 11.31 -14.32 -7.03
CA ALA A 171 10.20 -13.66 -6.35
C ALA A 171 10.58 -13.20 -4.94
N VAL A 172 10.04 -12.04 -4.53
CA VAL A 172 10.21 -11.49 -3.20
C VAL A 172 8.92 -11.61 -2.40
N LEU A 173 9.02 -12.14 -1.19
CA LEU A 173 7.91 -12.33 -0.26
C LEU A 173 7.82 -11.14 0.69
N VAL A 174 6.69 -10.47 0.75
CA VAL A 174 6.50 -9.28 1.59
C VAL A 174 5.25 -9.39 2.45
N GLY A 175 5.34 -8.91 3.67
CA GLY A 175 4.21 -8.77 4.60
C GLY A 175 4.16 -9.80 5.72
N THR A 176 3.26 -9.55 6.67
CA THR A 176 3.14 -10.26 7.94
C THR A 176 2.59 -11.69 7.80
N GLY A 177 1.92 -12.01 6.69
CA GLY A 177 1.32 -13.33 6.45
C GLY A 177 2.36 -14.46 6.41
N TRP A 178 3.56 -14.19 5.91
CA TRP A 178 4.64 -15.18 5.83
C TRP A 178 5.17 -15.59 7.20
N ALA A 179 5.25 -14.65 8.13
CA ALA A 179 5.65 -14.92 9.50
C ALA A 179 4.52 -15.55 10.33
N ALA A 180 3.26 -15.15 10.06
CA ALA A 180 2.10 -15.67 10.76
C ALA A 180 1.80 -17.15 10.39
N TYR A 181 2.16 -17.55 9.16
CA TYR A 181 1.91 -18.89 8.63
C TYR A 181 3.20 -19.51 8.07
N PRO A 182 4.06 -20.11 8.94
CA PRO A 182 5.38 -20.63 8.55
C PRO A 182 5.35 -21.62 7.39
N GLN A 183 4.28 -22.42 7.26
CA GLN A 183 4.10 -23.34 6.14
C GLN A 183 4.15 -22.67 4.76
N LEU A 184 3.78 -21.38 4.67
CA LEU A 184 3.89 -20.62 3.44
C LEU A 184 5.35 -20.30 3.09
N ALA A 185 6.16 -19.96 4.10
CA ALA A 185 7.58 -19.65 3.93
C ALA A 185 8.43 -20.90 3.65
N GLU A 186 8.08 -22.04 4.27
CA GLU A 186 8.79 -23.33 4.10
C GLU A 186 8.66 -23.91 2.69
N ALA A 187 7.69 -23.47 1.91
CA ALA A 187 7.49 -23.92 0.52
C ALA A 187 8.58 -23.46 -0.46
N ASN A 188 9.66 -22.79 0.01
CA ASN A 188 10.80 -22.33 -0.80
C ASN A 188 10.41 -21.41 -1.97
N LEU A 189 9.43 -20.55 -1.76
CA LEU A 189 8.80 -19.74 -2.81
C LEU A 189 9.62 -18.52 -3.25
N GLY A 190 10.68 -18.15 -2.53
CA GLY A 190 11.47 -16.95 -2.84
C GLY A 190 12.24 -16.40 -1.65
N LYS A 191 12.71 -15.16 -1.74
CA LYS A 191 13.37 -14.46 -0.62
C LYS A 191 12.34 -13.74 0.24
N THR A 192 12.30 -14.06 1.53
CA THR A 192 11.48 -13.32 2.52
C THR A 192 12.18 -12.03 2.93
N THR A 193 11.44 -10.93 2.99
CA THR A 193 11.92 -9.62 3.44
C THR A 193 11.00 -9.03 4.50
#